data_dd6e85e489bb30643f6aaca099de7f41
#
_entry.id   dd6e85e489bb30643f6aaca099de7f41
#
_cell.length_a   1.000
_cell.length_b   1.000
_cell.length_c   1.000
_cell.angle_alpha   90.00
_cell.angle_beta   90.00
_cell.angle_gamma   90.00
#
_symmetry.space_group_name_H-M   'P 1'
#
loop_
_entity.id
_entity.type
_entity.pdbx_description
1 polymer ?
#
loop_
_entity_poly.entity_id
_entity_poly.type
_entity_poly.pdbx_seq_one_letter_code
_entity_poly.pdbx_strand_id
1 'polypeptide(L)'
;IPSFASYAGGAIPLAVLVALFVTLIPTTIGALLSAIGIAGMDRLVRFNVLAKSGRAVEAAGDIDVLLLDKTGTITIGDRQASEFRTVGGTSEAEMAEAALLASLADETPEGRSIVLLAREGFNQSVDALPANAEIIPFTAQTRISGVQVGGSLIQKGAVDSILRAHPGLGETAAATELRRITDAIARAGGTPLAVAKDAG
;
A
#
# COMPACT_ATOMS: atom_id res chain seq x y z
N ILE A 1 -41.70 9.44 36.86
CA ILE A 1 -43.01 10.11 36.63
C ILE A 1 -44.07 9.66 37.64
N PRO A 2 -44.33 8.35 37.87
CA PRO A 2 -45.33 7.92 38.86
C PRO A 2 -45.07 8.44 40.25
N SER A 3 -43.85 8.39 40.74
CA SER A 3 -43.43 8.90 42.04
C SER A 3 -43.62 10.40 42.18
N PHE A 4 -43.36 11.17 41.15
CA PHE A 4 -43.57 12.62 41.13
C PHE A 4 -45.05 12.99 41.13
N ALA A 5 -45.88 12.24 40.34
CA ALA A 5 -47.31 12.45 40.29
C ALA A 5 -47.99 12.14 41.63
N SER A 6 -47.55 11.10 42.34
CA SER A 6 -48.00 10.77 43.67
C SER A 6 -47.60 11.85 44.68
N TYR A 7 -46.42 12.42 44.60
CA TYR A 7 -45.95 13.52 45.43
C TYR A 7 -46.75 14.83 45.19
N ALA A 8 -47.09 15.09 43.92
CA ALA A 8 -47.89 16.24 43.51
C ALA A 8 -49.43 16.09 43.80
N GLY A 9 -49.84 14.97 44.42
CA GLY A 9 -51.22 14.76 44.84
C GLY A 9 -52.20 14.32 43.69
N GLY A 10 -51.68 13.91 42.54
CA GLY A 10 -52.46 13.50 41.41
C GLY A 10 -52.26 12.01 41.08
N ALA A 11 -53.31 11.21 41.04
CA ALA A 11 -53.26 9.83 40.52
C ALA A 11 -53.35 9.87 38.99
N ILE A 12 -52.26 9.55 38.32
CA ILE A 12 -52.22 9.45 36.85
C ILE A 12 -52.51 7.98 36.45
N PRO A 13 -53.61 7.72 35.68
CA PRO A 13 -53.89 6.38 35.19
C PRO A 13 -52.74 5.79 34.35
N LEU A 14 -52.48 4.49 34.47
CA LEU A 14 -51.45 3.79 33.73
C LEU A 14 -51.56 4.03 32.23
N ALA A 15 -52.77 4.03 31.69
CA ALA A 15 -53.03 4.29 30.28
C ALA A 15 -52.48 5.63 29.79
N VAL A 16 -52.57 6.69 30.63
CA VAL A 16 -52.01 8.01 30.30
C VAL A 16 -50.50 7.99 30.34
N LEU A 17 -49.88 7.26 31.26
CA LEU A 17 -48.44 7.11 31.30
C LEU A 17 -47.89 6.34 30.08
N VAL A 18 -48.60 5.26 29.64
CA VAL A 18 -48.24 4.52 28.44
C VAL A 18 -48.40 5.40 27.19
N ALA A 19 -49.52 6.12 27.08
CA ALA A 19 -49.74 7.03 25.95
C ALA A 19 -48.64 8.09 25.87
N LEU A 20 -48.26 8.71 27.03
CA LEU A 20 -47.20 9.70 27.11
C LEU A 20 -45.85 9.06 26.70
N PHE A 21 -45.55 7.88 27.20
CA PHE A 21 -44.34 7.17 26.86
C PHE A 21 -44.22 6.89 25.34
N VAL A 22 -45.28 6.36 24.72
CA VAL A 22 -45.35 6.10 23.29
C VAL A 22 -45.22 7.40 22.49
N THR A 23 -45.81 8.48 22.93
CA THR A 23 -45.75 9.78 22.25
C THR A 23 -44.36 10.43 22.36
N LEU A 24 -43.64 10.20 23.47
CA LEU A 24 -42.30 10.75 23.68
C LEU A 24 -41.23 9.94 22.98
N ILE A 25 -41.48 8.68 22.62
CA ILE A 25 -40.50 7.89 21.83
C ILE A 25 -40.63 8.30 20.36
N PRO A 26 -39.55 8.87 19.76
CA PRO A 26 -39.57 9.25 18.34
C PRO A 26 -39.39 8.03 17.44
N THR A 27 -40.36 7.07 17.50
CA THR A 27 -40.30 5.78 16.78
C THR A 27 -40.17 5.95 15.26
N THR A 28 -40.85 6.97 14.73
CA THR A 28 -40.76 7.30 13.28
C THR A 28 -39.39 7.82 12.87
N ILE A 29 -38.77 8.64 13.73
CA ILE A 29 -37.43 9.18 13.46
C ILE A 29 -36.38 8.06 13.45
N GLY A 30 -36.42 7.15 14.44
CA GLY A 30 -35.48 6.03 14.51
C GLY A 30 -35.58 5.08 13.33
N ALA A 31 -36.80 4.74 12.91
CA ALA A 31 -37.03 3.89 11.74
C ALA A 31 -36.64 4.59 10.43
N LEU A 32 -36.94 5.89 10.29
CA LEU A 32 -36.64 6.67 9.10
C LEU A 32 -35.15 6.86 8.90
N LEU A 33 -34.39 7.16 9.97
CA LEU A 33 -32.92 7.29 9.90
C LEU A 33 -32.25 5.99 9.43
N SER A 34 -32.71 4.85 9.95
CA SER A 34 -32.20 3.54 9.50
C SER A 34 -32.53 3.28 8.03
N ALA A 35 -33.74 3.56 7.59
CA ALA A 35 -34.17 3.37 6.21
C ALA A 35 -33.41 4.27 5.23
N ILE A 36 -33.21 5.54 5.58
CA ILE A 36 -32.43 6.51 4.78
C ILE A 36 -30.96 6.06 4.68
N GLY A 37 -30.37 5.62 5.81
CA GLY A 37 -29.00 5.10 5.81
C GLY A 37 -28.82 3.90 4.89
N ILE A 38 -29.75 2.93 4.91
CA ILE A 38 -29.69 1.76 4.03
C ILE A 38 -29.89 2.17 2.56
N ALA A 39 -30.86 3.02 2.26
CA ALA A 39 -31.09 3.52 0.90
C ALA A 39 -29.89 4.32 0.37
N GLY A 40 -29.23 5.11 1.23
CA GLY A 40 -27.99 5.83 0.90
C GLY A 40 -26.85 4.89 0.55
N MET A 41 -26.65 3.82 1.33
CA MET A 41 -25.63 2.80 1.04
C MET A 41 -25.92 2.08 -0.28
N ASP A 42 -27.18 1.68 -0.55
CA ASP A 42 -27.56 1.03 -1.82
C ASP A 42 -27.23 1.91 -3.04
N ARG A 43 -27.51 3.20 -2.94
CA ARG A 43 -27.16 4.15 -4.01
C ARG A 43 -25.64 4.23 -4.24
N LEU A 44 -24.83 4.26 -3.17
CA LEU A 44 -23.37 4.34 -3.27
C LEU A 44 -22.77 3.08 -3.89
N VAL A 45 -23.32 1.89 -3.57
CA VAL A 45 -22.89 0.62 -4.19
C VAL A 45 -23.01 0.66 -5.70
N ARG A 46 -24.05 1.31 -6.25
CA ARG A 46 -24.23 1.48 -7.71
C ARG A 46 -23.13 2.33 -8.35
N PHE A 47 -22.42 3.13 -7.56
CA PHE A 47 -21.26 3.93 -7.98
C PHE A 47 -19.92 3.29 -7.56
N ASN A 48 -19.91 1.99 -7.21
CA ASN A 48 -18.75 1.26 -6.71
C ASN A 48 -18.13 1.84 -5.43
N VAL A 49 -18.94 2.51 -4.61
CA VAL A 49 -18.53 3.04 -3.31
C VAL A 49 -19.11 2.17 -2.20
N LEU A 50 -18.26 1.55 -1.40
CA LEU A 50 -18.65 0.72 -0.27
C LEU A 50 -18.62 1.53 1.03
N ALA A 51 -19.79 1.95 1.52
CA ALA A 51 -19.91 2.57 2.82
C ALA A 51 -20.07 1.50 3.92
N LYS A 52 -19.34 1.63 5.02
CA LYS A 52 -19.42 0.68 6.15
C LYS A 52 -20.67 0.84 7.02
N SER A 53 -21.34 1.98 6.96
CA SER A 53 -22.56 2.25 7.71
C SER A 53 -23.32 3.44 7.12
N GLY A 54 -24.65 3.50 7.35
CA GLY A 54 -25.46 4.66 6.97
C GLY A 54 -24.98 5.96 7.64
N ARG A 55 -24.47 5.86 8.87
CA ARG A 55 -23.89 7.00 9.60
C ARG A 55 -22.62 7.54 8.93
N ALA A 56 -21.82 6.68 8.31
CA ALA A 56 -20.64 7.11 7.56
C ALA A 56 -21.03 7.88 6.30
N VAL A 57 -22.14 7.51 5.66
CA VAL A 57 -22.70 8.22 4.49
C VAL A 57 -23.16 9.62 4.88
N GLU A 58 -23.87 9.71 5.98
CA GLU A 58 -24.38 10.98 6.52
C GLU A 58 -23.21 11.92 6.92
N ALA A 59 -22.24 11.40 7.69
CA ALA A 59 -21.06 12.17 8.08
C ALA A 59 -20.22 12.62 6.88
N ALA A 60 -20.16 11.85 5.80
CA ALA A 60 -19.43 12.24 4.59
C ALA A 60 -20.04 13.43 3.85
N GLY A 61 -21.34 13.71 4.07
CA GLY A 61 -22.02 14.89 3.52
C GLY A 61 -21.68 16.20 4.24
N ASP A 62 -21.20 16.14 5.47
CA ASP A 62 -20.95 17.28 6.35
C ASP A 62 -19.46 17.67 6.44
N ILE A 63 -18.59 17.05 5.63
CA ILE A 63 -17.16 17.35 5.67
C ILE A 63 -16.82 18.59 4.83
N ASP A 64 -16.04 19.50 5.39
CA ASP A 64 -15.49 20.67 4.70
C ASP A 64 -14.09 20.43 4.13
N VAL A 65 -13.35 19.47 4.69
CA VAL A 65 -11.97 19.16 4.30
C VAL A 65 -11.79 17.66 4.13
N LEU A 66 -11.30 17.25 2.94
CA LEU A 66 -10.99 15.88 2.61
C LEU A 66 -9.47 15.68 2.54
N LEU A 67 -8.94 14.81 3.39
CA LEU A 67 -7.54 14.38 3.36
C LEU A 67 -7.46 13.08 2.57
N LEU A 68 -6.79 13.10 1.44
CA LEU A 68 -6.59 11.94 0.58
C LEU A 68 -5.15 11.43 0.71
N ASP A 69 -5.01 10.13 1.02
CA ASP A 69 -3.73 9.46 0.87
C ASP A 69 -3.42 9.28 -0.63
N LYS A 70 -2.14 9.40 -0.99
CA LYS A 70 -1.73 9.25 -2.39
C LYS A 70 -1.74 7.79 -2.80
N THR A 71 -1.06 6.94 -2.02
CA THR A 71 -0.74 5.56 -2.41
C THR A 71 -1.88 4.61 -2.07
N GLY A 72 -2.47 3.95 -3.08
CA GLY A 72 -3.61 3.06 -2.88
C GLY A 72 -4.96 3.75 -2.76
N THR A 73 -5.00 5.10 -2.79
CA THR A 73 -6.23 5.90 -2.79
C THR A 73 -6.36 6.71 -4.07
N ILE A 74 -5.43 7.63 -4.35
CA ILE A 74 -5.39 8.39 -5.60
C ILE A 74 -4.73 7.55 -6.71
N THR A 75 -3.71 6.77 -6.35
CA THR A 75 -3.04 5.84 -7.24
C THR A 75 -3.42 4.40 -6.87
N ILE A 76 -3.30 3.49 -7.81
CA ILE A 76 -3.59 2.05 -7.61
C ILE A 76 -2.70 1.45 -6.52
N GLY A 77 -1.56 2.08 -6.23
CA GLY A 77 -0.63 1.66 -5.18
C GLY A 77 0.18 0.41 -5.54
N ASP A 78 -0.04 -0.15 -6.71
CA ASP A 78 0.67 -1.31 -7.22
C ASP A 78 1.84 -0.83 -8.08
N ARG A 79 3.04 -0.91 -7.51
CA ARG A 79 4.28 -0.61 -8.22
C ARG A 79 4.72 -1.86 -8.94
N GLN A 80 4.64 -1.84 -10.26
CA GLN A 80 5.10 -2.92 -11.10
C GLN A 80 6.43 -2.58 -11.76
N ALA A 81 7.37 -3.53 -11.73
CA ALA A 81 8.59 -3.46 -12.53
C ALA A 81 8.19 -3.56 -14.00
N SER A 82 8.60 -2.59 -14.79
CA SER A 82 8.25 -2.49 -16.21
C SER A 82 9.41 -2.83 -17.14
N GLU A 83 10.64 -2.56 -16.71
CA GLU A 83 11.82 -2.79 -17.53
C GLU A 83 13.10 -2.92 -16.69
N PHE A 84 14.09 -3.60 -17.23
CA PHE A 84 15.46 -3.58 -16.76
C PHE A 84 16.32 -2.69 -17.68
N ARG A 85 17.18 -1.88 -17.08
CA ARG A 85 18.13 -1.01 -17.77
C ARG A 85 19.54 -1.34 -17.30
N THR A 86 20.39 -1.76 -18.22
CA THR A 86 21.77 -2.16 -17.94
C THR A 86 22.73 -0.97 -18.03
N VAL A 87 23.80 -1.03 -17.28
CA VAL A 87 24.89 -0.03 -17.28
C VAL A 87 26.23 -0.75 -17.28
N GLY A 88 27.28 -0.07 -17.75
CA GLY A 88 28.65 -0.56 -17.64
C GLY A 88 28.95 -1.83 -18.46
N GLY A 89 28.16 -2.12 -19.50
CA GLY A 89 28.36 -3.31 -20.36
C GLY A 89 27.76 -4.60 -19.82
N THR A 90 27.02 -4.57 -18.71
CA THR A 90 26.28 -5.72 -18.18
C THR A 90 25.20 -6.15 -19.18
N SER A 91 25.04 -7.44 -19.42
CA SER A 91 23.98 -7.98 -20.26
C SER A 91 22.61 -7.92 -19.57
N GLU A 92 21.54 -7.90 -20.36
CA GLU A 92 20.16 -7.94 -19.82
C GLU A 92 19.90 -9.24 -19.04
N ALA A 93 20.47 -10.35 -19.46
CA ALA A 93 20.33 -11.64 -18.78
C ALA A 93 20.98 -11.63 -17.39
N GLU A 94 22.20 -11.09 -17.28
CA GLU A 94 22.91 -10.93 -15.99
C GLU A 94 22.15 -9.99 -15.05
N MET A 95 21.62 -8.89 -15.59
CA MET A 95 20.80 -7.95 -14.81
C MET A 95 19.52 -8.62 -14.31
N ALA A 96 18.82 -9.35 -15.16
CA ALA A 96 17.59 -10.06 -14.81
C ALA A 96 17.84 -11.14 -13.75
N GLU A 97 18.93 -11.91 -13.87
CA GLU A 97 19.34 -12.91 -12.87
C GLU A 97 19.65 -12.26 -11.52
N ALA A 98 20.45 -11.20 -11.50
CA ALA A 98 20.80 -10.50 -10.28
C ALA A 98 19.55 -9.87 -9.59
N ALA A 99 18.67 -9.25 -10.39
CA ALA A 99 17.42 -8.67 -9.89
C ALA A 99 16.47 -9.75 -9.32
N LEU A 100 16.40 -10.92 -9.99
CA LEU A 100 15.64 -12.06 -9.51
C LEU A 100 16.17 -12.56 -8.17
N LEU A 101 17.46 -12.87 -8.08
CA LEU A 101 18.08 -13.39 -6.85
C LEU A 101 17.91 -12.41 -5.67
N ALA A 102 18.12 -11.12 -5.90
CA ALA A 102 17.92 -10.08 -4.86
C ALA A 102 16.45 -9.89 -4.44
N SER A 103 15.51 -10.45 -5.19
CA SER A 103 14.07 -10.26 -4.96
C SER A 103 13.31 -11.51 -4.54
N LEU A 104 13.91 -12.70 -4.64
CA LEU A 104 13.25 -13.97 -4.30
C LEU A 104 12.80 -14.06 -2.84
N ALA A 105 13.51 -13.39 -1.91
CA ALA A 105 13.15 -13.33 -0.49
C ALA A 105 12.35 -12.08 -0.13
N ASP A 106 12.00 -11.25 -1.09
CA ASP A 106 11.28 -10.00 -0.89
C ASP A 106 9.79 -10.20 -1.15
N GLU A 107 9.01 -10.33 -0.08
CA GLU A 107 7.56 -10.55 -0.14
C GLU A 107 6.75 -9.27 -0.45
N THR A 108 7.41 -8.14 -0.67
CA THR A 108 6.71 -6.91 -1.05
C THR A 108 6.10 -7.02 -2.45
N PRO A 109 5.06 -6.23 -2.79
CA PRO A 109 4.52 -6.16 -4.15
C PRO A 109 5.59 -5.82 -5.19
N GLU A 110 6.51 -4.92 -4.84
CA GLU A 110 7.65 -4.53 -5.68
C GLU A 110 8.61 -5.72 -5.93
N GLY A 111 8.96 -6.46 -4.88
CA GLY A 111 9.82 -7.65 -4.98
C GLY A 111 9.21 -8.71 -5.88
N ARG A 112 7.93 -9.04 -5.66
CA ARG A 112 7.20 -10.00 -6.49
C ARG A 112 7.11 -9.56 -7.95
N SER A 113 6.92 -8.27 -8.20
CA SER A 113 6.85 -7.73 -9.55
C SER A 113 8.19 -7.82 -10.30
N ILE A 114 9.32 -7.62 -9.62
CA ILE A 114 10.66 -7.83 -10.19
C ILE A 114 10.88 -9.30 -10.56
N VAL A 115 10.48 -10.22 -9.68
CA VAL A 115 10.55 -11.67 -9.94
C VAL A 115 9.74 -12.04 -11.17
N LEU A 116 8.51 -11.52 -11.28
CA LEU A 116 7.64 -11.77 -12.42
C LEU A 116 8.26 -11.26 -13.73
N LEU A 117 8.76 -10.02 -13.74
CA LEU A 117 9.42 -9.45 -14.91
C LEU A 117 10.65 -10.25 -15.34
N ALA A 118 11.49 -10.71 -14.39
CA ALA A 118 12.66 -11.50 -14.71
C ALA A 118 12.30 -12.87 -15.31
N ARG A 119 11.24 -13.50 -14.80
CA ARG A 119 10.77 -14.81 -15.29
C ARG A 119 10.12 -14.72 -16.66
N GLU A 120 9.16 -13.83 -16.82
CA GLU A 120 8.35 -13.73 -18.03
C GLU A 120 9.06 -12.96 -19.15
N GLY A 121 9.78 -11.90 -18.80
CA GLY A 121 10.45 -11.04 -19.78
C GLY A 121 11.83 -11.55 -20.21
N PHE A 122 12.54 -12.28 -19.33
CA PHE A 122 13.93 -12.67 -19.55
C PHE A 122 14.20 -14.18 -19.36
N ASN A 123 13.15 -15.01 -19.31
CA ASN A 123 13.21 -16.47 -19.18
C ASN A 123 14.09 -16.97 -18.01
N GLN A 124 14.14 -16.23 -16.92
CA GLN A 124 14.86 -16.66 -15.72
C GLN A 124 14.07 -17.76 -14.99
N SER A 125 14.72 -18.90 -14.71
CA SER A 125 14.07 -20.11 -14.19
C SER A 125 14.44 -20.46 -12.75
N VAL A 126 15.08 -19.55 -12.01
CA VAL A 126 15.44 -19.79 -10.60
C VAL A 126 14.20 -19.68 -9.72
N ASP A 127 13.77 -20.81 -9.13
CA ASP A 127 12.54 -20.88 -8.32
C ASP A 127 12.79 -20.61 -6.84
N ALA A 128 13.98 -20.91 -6.34
CA ALA A 128 14.34 -20.69 -4.94
C ALA A 128 15.81 -20.30 -4.80
N LEU A 129 16.11 -19.59 -3.73
CA LEU A 129 17.50 -19.32 -3.35
C LEU A 129 18.21 -20.62 -2.96
N PRO A 130 19.51 -20.76 -3.26
CA PRO A 130 20.32 -21.87 -2.76
C PRO A 130 20.27 -21.98 -1.24
N ALA A 131 20.40 -23.17 -0.69
CA ALA A 131 20.31 -23.43 0.75
C ALA A 131 21.40 -22.69 1.59
N ASN A 132 22.48 -22.29 0.96
CA ASN A 132 23.57 -21.52 1.55
C ASN A 132 23.48 -20.02 1.29
N ALA A 133 22.35 -19.53 0.78
CA ALA A 133 22.15 -18.10 0.58
C ALA A 133 21.85 -17.41 1.91
N GLU A 134 22.52 -16.29 2.17
CA GLU A 134 22.25 -15.42 3.31
C GLU A 134 21.42 -14.22 2.83
N ILE A 135 20.22 -14.09 3.40
CA ILE A 135 19.27 -13.02 3.03
C ILE A 135 19.61 -11.76 3.81
N ILE A 136 19.70 -10.64 3.11
CA ILE A 136 19.85 -9.29 3.68
C ILE A 136 18.50 -8.60 3.62
N PRO A 137 17.78 -8.51 4.77
CA PRO A 137 16.44 -7.93 4.79
C PRO A 137 16.48 -6.42 4.55
N PHE A 138 15.43 -5.87 3.96
CA PHE A 138 15.28 -4.43 3.79
C PHE A 138 15.17 -3.73 5.15
N THR A 139 15.90 -2.63 5.31
CA THR A 139 15.74 -1.72 6.45
C THR A 139 15.51 -0.29 5.97
N ALA A 140 14.72 0.48 6.72
CA ALA A 140 14.46 1.88 6.39
C ALA A 140 15.73 2.76 6.47
N GLN A 141 16.71 2.36 7.27
CA GLN A 141 17.96 3.06 7.46
C GLN A 141 18.89 2.89 6.27
N THR A 142 19.10 1.65 5.82
CA THR A 142 19.96 1.35 4.67
C THR A 142 19.27 1.58 3.35
N ARG A 143 17.96 1.31 3.28
CA ARG A 143 17.13 1.32 2.06
C ARG A 143 17.66 0.35 1.00
N ILE A 144 18.27 -0.74 1.46
CA ILE A 144 18.88 -1.80 0.65
C ILE A 144 18.36 -3.13 1.18
N SER A 145 18.09 -4.06 0.27
CA SER A 145 17.91 -5.49 0.54
C SER A 145 18.76 -6.29 -0.43
N GLY A 146 18.94 -7.58 -0.18
CA GLY A 146 19.75 -8.39 -1.09
C GLY A 146 19.96 -9.80 -0.60
N VAL A 147 20.93 -10.47 -1.23
CA VAL A 147 21.33 -11.83 -0.91
C VAL A 147 22.83 -12.00 -1.11
N GLN A 148 23.46 -12.77 -0.25
CA GLN A 148 24.81 -13.30 -0.46
C GLN A 148 24.72 -14.76 -0.86
N VAL A 149 25.26 -15.10 -2.02
CA VAL A 149 25.22 -16.46 -2.57
C VAL A 149 26.50 -16.75 -3.36
N GLY A 150 27.12 -17.91 -3.11
CA GLY A 150 28.31 -18.36 -3.85
C GLY A 150 29.51 -17.41 -3.74
N GLY A 151 29.63 -16.64 -2.65
CA GLY A 151 30.67 -15.63 -2.49
C GLY A 151 30.35 -14.27 -3.09
N SER A 152 29.29 -14.16 -3.90
CA SER A 152 28.83 -12.90 -4.50
C SER A 152 27.79 -12.22 -3.64
N LEU A 153 27.92 -10.93 -3.42
CA LEU A 153 26.95 -10.07 -2.76
C LEU A 153 26.10 -9.37 -3.81
N ILE A 154 24.79 -9.63 -3.79
CA ILE A 154 23.81 -9.01 -4.71
C ILE A 154 22.87 -8.15 -3.88
N GLN A 155 22.84 -6.87 -4.17
CA GLN A 155 22.04 -5.89 -3.44
C GLN A 155 21.16 -5.09 -4.37
N LYS A 156 19.91 -4.80 -3.91
CA LYS A 156 19.00 -3.90 -4.59
C LYS A 156 18.51 -2.82 -3.64
N GLY A 157 18.22 -1.64 -4.16
CA GLY A 157 17.70 -0.56 -3.35
C GLY A 157 17.64 0.77 -4.07
N ALA A 158 17.44 1.83 -3.28
CA ALA A 158 17.49 3.18 -3.81
C ALA A 158 18.88 3.47 -4.39
N VAL A 159 18.92 4.12 -5.55
CA VAL A 159 20.17 4.37 -6.30
C VAL A 159 21.24 5.02 -5.45
N ASP A 160 20.91 6.07 -4.68
CA ASP A 160 21.86 6.74 -3.79
C ASP A 160 22.37 5.84 -2.66
N SER A 161 21.54 4.89 -2.21
CA SER A 161 21.93 3.95 -1.16
C SER A 161 22.91 2.91 -1.71
N ILE A 162 22.64 2.38 -2.89
CA ILE A 162 23.56 1.45 -3.58
C ILE A 162 24.88 2.11 -3.88
N LEU A 163 24.91 3.33 -4.43
CA LEU A 163 26.16 4.05 -4.70
C LEU A 163 26.98 4.35 -3.43
N ARG A 164 26.32 4.61 -2.30
CA ARG A 164 27.00 4.78 -1.00
C ARG A 164 27.56 3.49 -0.44
N ALA A 165 26.86 2.38 -0.64
CA ALA A 165 27.31 1.06 -0.20
C ALA A 165 28.51 0.55 -1.04
N HIS A 166 28.63 1.01 -2.29
CA HIS A 166 29.67 0.63 -3.23
C HIS A 166 30.50 1.85 -3.69
N PRO A 167 31.32 2.45 -2.82
CA PRO A 167 32.01 3.71 -3.13
C PRO A 167 32.94 3.60 -4.34
N GLY A 168 33.47 2.41 -4.63
CA GLY A 168 34.28 2.15 -5.81
C GLY A 168 33.54 2.33 -7.14
N LEU A 169 32.22 2.30 -7.14
CA LEU A 169 31.39 2.58 -8.32
C LEU A 169 31.14 4.08 -8.53
N GLY A 170 31.20 4.89 -7.47
CA GLY A 170 30.67 6.26 -7.46
C GLY A 170 31.31 7.24 -8.45
N GLU A 171 32.54 7.00 -8.88
CA GLU A 171 33.31 7.86 -9.81
C GLU A 171 33.52 7.24 -11.21
N THR A 172 32.85 6.12 -11.47
CA THR A 172 32.97 5.41 -12.75
C THR A 172 32.04 5.99 -13.83
N ALA A 173 32.37 5.70 -15.09
CA ALA A 173 31.51 6.02 -16.22
C ALA A 173 30.12 5.33 -16.08
N ALA A 174 30.08 4.10 -15.53
CA ALA A 174 28.87 3.38 -15.24
C ALA A 174 27.96 4.09 -14.22
N ALA A 175 28.54 4.69 -13.17
CA ALA A 175 27.77 5.48 -12.20
C ALA A 175 27.18 6.76 -12.83
N THR A 176 27.90 7.41 -13.73
CA THR A 176 27.40 8.57 -14.47
C THR A 176 26.25 8.17 -15.39
N GLU A 177 26.38 7.07 -16.08
CA GLU A 177 25.31 6.51 -16.92
C GLU A 177 24.09 6.11 -16.08
N LEU A 178 24.31 5.43 -14.94
CA LEU A 178 23.24 5.06 -14.00
C LEU A 178 22.45 6.29 -13.55
N ARG A 179 23.12 7.36 -13.13
CA ARG A 179 22.43 8.61 -12.72
C ARG A 179 21.62 9.21 -13.86
N ARG A 180 22.15 9.24 -15.07
CA ARG A 180 21.43 9.75 -16.25
C ARG A 180 20.15 8.94 -16.54
N ILE A 181 20.23 7.60 -16.48
CA ILE A 181 19.09 6.71 -16.68
C ILE A 181 18.06 6.90 -15.54
N THR A 182 18.53 6.96 -14.31
CA THR A 182 17.70 7.19 -13.10
C THR A 182 16.91 8.48 -13.18
N ASP A 183 17.58 9.58 -13.59
CA ASP A 183 16.91 10.87 -13.77
C ASP A 183 15.86 10.84 -14.88
N ALA A 184 16.11 10.11 -15.96
CA ALA A 184 15.15 9.95 -17.05
C ALA A 184 13.91 9.18 -16.58
N ILE A 185 14.10 8.08 -15.83
CA ILE A 185 13.00 7.29 -15.26
C ILE A 185 12.18 8.14 -14.28
N ALA A 186 12.85 8.88 -13.39
CA ALA A 186 12.19 9.73 -12.40
C ALA A 186 11.37 10.85 -13.07
N ARG A 187 11.89 11.48 -14.13
CA ARG A 187 11.15 12.49 -14.91
C ARG A 187 9.94 11.92 -15.63
N ALA A 188 9.98 10.66 -16.03
CA ALA A 188 8.85 9.95 -16.61
C ALA A 188 7.81 9.48 -15.56
N GLY A 189 8.04 9.78 -14.26
CA GLY A 189 7.14 9.39 -13.16
C GLY A 189 7.40 7.98 -12.61
N GLY A 190 8.44 7.29 -13.08
CA GLY A 190 8.85 5.98 -12.57
C GLY A 190 9.62 6.08 -11.25
N THR A 191 9.75 4.95 -10.56
CA THR A 191 10.58 4.82 -9.36
C THR A 191 11.76 3.92 -9.69
N PRO A 192 12.97 4.47 -9.89
CA PRO A 192 14.13 3.67 -10.20
C PRO A 192 14.67 2.94 -8.96
N LEU A 193 15.05 1.68 -9.15
CA LEU A 193 15.83 0.88 -8.22
C LEU A 193 17.14 0.47 -8.89
N ALA A 194 18.23 0.45 -8.13
CA ALA A 194 19.52 -0.06 -8.59
C ALA A 194 19.76 -1.46 -8.04
N VAL A 195 20.42 -2.29 -8.85
CA VAL A 195 20.97 -3.58 -8.45
C VAL A 195 22.48 -3.55 -8.64
N ALA A 196 23.21 -3.95 -7.62
CA ALA A 196 24.66 -4.12 -7.65
C ALA A 196 25.00 -5.57 -7.33
N LYS A 197 25.98 -6.13 -8.05
CA LYS A 197 26.55 -7.45 -7.80
C LYS A 197 28.04 -7.29 -7.67
N ASP A 198 28.59 -7.64 -6.49
CA ASP A 198 30.01 -7.74 -6.29
C ASP A 198 30.47 -9.15 -6.71
N ALA A 199 31.50 -9.20 -7.53
CA ALA A 199 32.21 -10.45 -7.76
C ALA A 199 33.05 -10.74 -6.50
N GLY A 200 32.80 -11.89 -5.86
CA GLY A 200 33.61 -12.37 -4.75
C GLY A 200 35.02 -12.74 -5.19
#